data_2d4b17056c5432ef7be1a07f4e5a9006
#
_entry.id   2d4b17056c5432ef7be1a07f4e5a9006
#
_cell.length_a   1.000
_cell.length_b   1.000
_cell.length_c   1.000
_cell.angle_alpha   90.00
_cell.angle_beta   90.00
_cell.angle_gamma   90.00
#
_symmetry.space_group_name_H-M   'P 1'
#
loop_
_entity.id
_entity.type
_entity.pdbx_description
1 polymer ?
#
loop_
_entity_poly.entity_id
_entity_poly.type
_entity_poly.pdbx_seq_one_letter_code
_entity_poly.pdbx_strand_id
1 'polypeptide(L)'
;MVTFDANALKGQTCLDDITGMNITGGQFELLSRLIDTSATRQKVIGGNIANVNTPGYQRQEVTFESELAELLNAGKVNDVRDLEAKIITTPGLKARKDGNTVDMDMEMGALSKNSVLFETYSQLMATKVGMMRSAISGRA
;
A
#
# COMPACT_ATOMS: atom_id res chain seq x y z
N MET A 1 30.45 29.31 -46.78
CA MET A 1 29.56 28.16 -46.68
C MET A 1 29.60 27.73 -45.22
N VAL A 2 28.70 28.26 -44.41
CA VAL A 2 28.70 28.07 -42.95
C VAL A 2 27.71 26.92 -42.65
N THR A 3 28.23 25.80 -42.20
CA THR A 3 27.44 24.64 -41.80
C THR A 3 26.83 24.91 -40.42
N PHE A 4 25.52 24.99 -40.33
CA PHE A 4 24.78 25.07 -39.10
C PHE A 4 24.82 23.70 -38.42
N ASP A 5 25.42 23.63 -37.23
CA ASP A 5 25.44 22.49 -36.37
C ASP A 5 24.02 22.27 -35.76
N ALA A 6 23.42 21.13 -36.08
CA ALA A 6 22.09 20.72 -35.63
C ALA A 6 22.08 20.16 -34.19
N ASN A 7 23.03 20.59 -33.32
CA ASN A 7 23.20 20.00 -31.98
C ASN A 7 22.78 20.93 -30.83
N ALA A 8 22.01 22.00 -31.11
CA ALA A 8 21.56 22.97 -30.10
C ALA A 8 20.14 22.72 -29.54
N LEU A 9 19.54 21.52 -29.72
CA LEU A 9 18.19 21.18 -29.22
C LEU A 9 18.24 20.10 -28.12
N LYS A 10 19.21 20.18 -27.21
CA LYS A 10 19.25 19.34 -25.99
C LYS A 10 18.54 19.96 -24.77
N GLY A 11 17.74 20.99 -24.98
CA GLY A 11 16.96 21.65 -23.90
C GLY A 11 15.53 21.13 -23.71
N GLN A 12 15.09 20.16 -24.51
CA GLN A 12 13.67 19.73 -24.53
C GLN A 12 13.39 18.50 -23.67
N THR A 13 14.43 17.83 -23.15
CA THR A 13 14.25 16.56 -22.39
C THR A 13 13.89 16.76 -20.91
N CYS A 14 14.08 17.95 -20.36
CA CYS A 14 13.72 18.21 -18.95
C CYS A 14 12.24 18.51 -18.72
N LEU A 15 11.48 18.87 -19.75
CA LEU A 15 10.04 19.13 -19.62
C LEU A 15 9.21 17.85 -19.82
N ASP A 16 9.70 16.90 -20.61
CA ASP A 16 9.03 15.62 -20.85
C ASP A 16 9.15 14.68 -19.63
N ASP A 17 10.23 14.79 -18.83
CA ASP A 17 10.39 14.06 -17.58
C ASP A 17 9.42 14.54 -16.46
N ILE A 18 9.02 15.80 -16.48
CA ILE A 18 8.08 16.37 -15.48
C ILE A 18 6.62 16.01 -15.84
N THR A 19 6.29 15.85 -17.12
CA THR A 19 4.95 15.43 -17.58
C THR A 19 4.72 13.93 -17.43
N GLY A 20 5.77 13.11 -17.38
CA GLY A 20 5.68 11.66 -17.14
C GLY A 20 5.47 11.29 -15.66
N MET A 21 5.78 12.16 -14.73
CA MET A 21 5.57 11.97 -13.31
C MET A 21 4.15 12.42 -12.94
N ASN A 22 3.20 11.52 -13.08
CA ASN A 22 1.83 11.70 -12.61
C ASN A 22 1.80 11.64 -11.07
N ILE A 23 2.51 12.61 -10.44
CA ILE A 23 2.80 12.69 -8.99
C ILE A 23 1.51 12.65 -8.17
N THR A 24 0.43 13.18 -8.73
CA THR A 24 -0.86 13.27 -8.03
C THR A 24 -1.65 11.95 -8.16
N GLY A 25 -1.67 11.34 -9.34
CA GLY A 25 -2.42 10.10 -9.60
C GLY A 25 -1.81 8.88 -8.92
N GLY A 26 -0.50 8.67 -9.04
CA GLY A 26 0.19 7.52 -8.46
C GLY A 26 0.19 7.50 -6.93
N GLN A 27 0.34 8.66 -6.29
CA GLN A 27 0.27 8.75 -4.83
C GLN A 27 -1.14 8.51 -4.28
N PHE A 28 -2.17 8.96 -4.99
CA PHE A 28 -3.55 8.73 -4.61
C PHE A 28 -3.89 7.24 -4.72
N GLU A 29 -3.48 6.60 -5.80
CA GLU A 29 -3.66 5.17 -6.03
C GLU A 29 -2.94 4.34 -4.95
N LEU A 30 -1.69 4.68 -4.63
CA LEU A 30 -0.94 4.03 -3.56
C LEU A 30 -1.66 4.13 -2.22
N LEU A 31 -2.13 5.32 -1.84
CA LEU A 31 -2.87 5.52 -0.59
C LEU A 31 -4.18 4.72 -0.58
N SER A 32 -4.91 4.66 -1.69
CA SER A 32 -6.12 3.84 -1.83
C SER A 32 -5.80 2.37 -1.58
N ARG A 33 -4.73 1.83 -2.20
CA ARG A 33 -4.31 0.44 -2.01
C ARG A 33 -3.88 0.14 -0.57
N LEU A 34 -3.20 1.07 0.08
CA LEU A 34 -2.80 0.91 1.49
C LEU A 34 -4.03 0.88 2.42
N ILE A 35 -5.05 1.70 2.16
CA ILE A 35 -6.31 1.69 2.91
C ILE A 35 -7.05 0.36 2.70
N ASP A 36 -7.19 -0.09 1.44
CA ASP A 36 -7.86 -1.35 1.10
C ASP A 36 -7.14 -2.56 1.73
N THR A 37 -5.81 -2.56 1.68
CA THR A 37 -4.99 -3.60 2.34
C THR A 37 -5.19 -3.61 3.83
N SER A 38 -5.22 -2.43 4.48
CA SER A 38 -5.45 -2.32 5.92
C SER A 38 -6.86 -2.79 6.31
N ALA A 39 -7.87 -2.49 5.48
CA ALA A 39 -9.24 -2.98 5.68
C ALA A 39 -9.32 -4.51 5.53
N THR A 40 -8.62 -5.08 4.55
CA THR A 40 -8.53 -6.53 4.35
C THR A 40 -7.81 -7.20 5.53
N ARG A 41 -6.71 -6.62 5.99
CA ARG A 41 -5.96 -7.10 7.17
C ARG A 41 -6.82 -7.08 8.42
N GLN A 42 -7.62 -6.04 8.61
CA GLN A 42 -8.58 -5.96 9.73
C GLN A 42 -9.55 -7.15 9.74
N LYS A 43 -10.09 -7.52 8.57
CA LYS A 43 -11.00 -8.67 8.42
C LYS A 43 -10.30 -9.99 8.74
N VAL A 44 -9.06 -10.16 8.27
CA VAL A 44 -8.27 -11.39 8.49
C VAL A 44 -7.93 -11.54 9.97
N ILE A 45 -7.46 -10.48 10.63
CA ILE A 45 -7.18 -10.48 12.07
C ILE A 45 -8.46 -10.78 12.87
N GLY A 46 -9.59 -10.14 12.52
CA GLY A 46 -10.89 -10.44 13.14
C GLY A 46 -11.31 -11.91 12.95
N GLY A 47 -11.04 -12.49 11.77
CA GLY A 47 -11.24 -13.90 11.49
C GLY A 47 -10.37 -14.82 12.36
N ASN A 48 -9.09 -14.49 12.53
CA ASN A 48 -8.16 -15.22 13.40
C ASN A 48 -8.65 -15.18 14.85
N ILE A 49 -9.02 -14.00 15.37
CA ILE A 49 -9.53 -13.82 16.73
C ILE A 49 -10.81 -14.64 16.95
N ALA A 50 -11.77 -14.58 16.00
CA ALA A 50 -13.01 -15.34 16.10
C ALA A 50 -12.79 -16.86 16.14
N ASN A 51 -11.71 -17.36 15.51
CA ASN A 51 -11.37 -18.76 15.42
C ASN A 51 -10.28 -19.21 16.40
N VAL A 52 -9.94 -18.39 17.40
CA VAL A 52 -8.89 -18.71 18.40
C VAL A 52 -9.17 -20.01 19.18
N ASN A 53 -10.42 -20.41 19.31
CA ASN A 53 -10.86 -21.62 19.99
C ASN A 53 -11.32 -22.75 19.03
N THR A 54 -11.14 -22.55 17.71
CA THR A 54 -11.49 -23.55 16.71
C THR A 54 -10.32 -24.55 16.54
N PRO A 55 -10.51 -25.85 16.84
CA PRO A 55 -9.44 -26.84 16.70
C PRO A 55 -8.96 -26.92 15.24
N GLY A 56 -7.64 -27.04 15.05
CA GLY A 56 -7.02 -27.17 13.73
C GLY A 56 -7.02 -25.89 12.90
N TYR A 57 -7.51 -24.76 13.39
CA TYR A 57 -7.50 -23.52 12.62
C TYR A 57 -6.07 -23.01 12.43
N GLN A 58 -5.76 -22.64 11.19
CA GLN A 58 -4.48 -22.09 10.81
C GLN A 58 -4.57 -20.58 10.67
N ARG A 59 -3.67 -19.87 11.35
CA ARG A 59 -3.55 -18.41 11.30
C ARG A 59 -3.38 -17.93 9.87
N GLN A 60 -4.13 -16.92 9.48
CA GLN A 60 -4.02 -16.26 8.19
C GLN A 60 -3.36 -14.89 8.34
N GLU A 61 -2.66 -14.47 7.31
CA GLU A 61 -1.96 -13.18 7.24
C GLU A 61 -2.11 -12.57 5.86
N VAL A 62 -2.05 -11.24 5.78
CA VAL A 62 -2.09 -10.49 4.54
C VAL A 62 -0.69 -10.08 4.15
N THR A 63 -0.23 -10.51 2.95
CA THR A 63 1.02 -10.05 2.34
C THR A 63 0.72 -9.01 1.29
N PHE A 64 1.41 -7.90 1.35
CA PHE A 64 1.30 -6.80 0.41
C PHE A 64 2.62 -6.00 0.35
N GLU A 65 3.23 -5.76 1.50
CA GLU A 65 4.36 -4.84 1.64
C GLU A 65 5.60 -5.31 0.89
N SER A 66 5.83 -6.63 0.80
CA SER A 66 6.98 -7.20 0.08
C SER A 66 6.86 -6.95 -1.42
N GLU A 67 5.68 -7.23 -2.00
CA GLU A 67 5.42 -7.01 -3.42
C GLU A 67 5.44 -5.50 -3.76
N LEU A 68 4.87 -4.67 -2.88
CA LEU A 68 4.94 -3.22 -3.02
C LEU A 68 6.40 -2.72 -3.01
N ALA A 69 7.22 -3.20 -2.09
CA ALA A 69 8.63 -2.82 -2.01
C ALA A 69 9.40 -3.21 -3.28
N GLU A 70 9.13 -4.38 -3.85
CA GLU A 70 9.72 -4.83 -5.12
C GLU A 70 9.35 -3.90 -6.28
N LEU A 71 8.08 -3.52 -6.40
CA LEU A 71 7.61 -2.61 -7.44
C LEU A 71 8.21 -1.22 -7.31
N LEU A 72 8.29 -0.69 -6.09
CA LEU A 72 8.89 0.62 -5.83
C LEU A 72 10.39 0.63 -6.12
N ASN A 73 11.11 -0.43 -5.74
CA ASN A 73 12.55 -0.57 -6.03
C ASN A 73 12.83 -0.73 -7.54
N ALA A 74 11.89 -1.33 -8.27
CA ALA A 74 11.95 -1.46 -9.73
C ALA A 74 11.53 -0.17 -10.47
N GLY A 75 11.13 0.89 -9.77
CA GLY A 75 10.62 2.14 -10.36
C GLY A 75 9.27 2.01 -11.06
N LYS A 76 8.55 0.89 -10.84
CA LYS A 76 7.28 0.57 -11.50
C LYS A 76 6.08 1.07 -10.71
N VAL A 77 6.04 2.36 -10.42
CA VAL A 77 4.97 2.98 -9.61
C VAL A 77 3.58 2.83 -10.27
N ASN A 78 3.51 2.74 -11.59
CA ASN A 78 2.25 2.57 -12.30
C ASN A 78 1.62 1.18 -12.11
N ASP A 79 2.43 0.15 -11.82
CA ASP A 79 1.98 -1.23 -11.62
C ASP A 79 1.40 -1.44 -10.21
N VAL A 80 1.53 -0.47 -9.31
CA VAL A 80 0.90 -0.49 -7.98
C VAL A 80 -0.63 -0.55 -8.06
N ARG A 81 -1.20 -0.08 -9.16
CA ARG A 81 -2.65 -0.15 -9.40
C ARG A 81 -3.17 -1.58 -9.45
N ASP A 82 -2.38 -2.50 -9.98
CA ASP A 82 -2.77 -3.89 -10.17
C ASP A 82 -2.35 -4.79 -9.00
N LEU A 83 -1.70 -4.18 -7.98
CA LEU A 83 -1.25 -4.91 -6.80
C LEU A 83 -2.44 -5.20 -5.87
N GLU A 84 -2.68 -6.47 -5.60
CA GLU A 84 -3.71 -6.95 -4.68
C GLU A 84 -3.12 -7.54 -3.40
N ALA A 85 -3.80 -7.32 -2.28
CA ALA A 85 -3.45 -7.94 -1.01
C ALA A 85 -3.77 -9.44 -1.05
N LYS A 86 -2.76 -10.29 -0.85
CA LYS A 86 -2.91 -11.75 -0.83
C LYS A 86 -3.06 -12.25 0.60
N ILE A 87 -4.04 -13.12 0.81
CA ILE A 87 -4.23 -13.82 2.09
C ILE A 87 -3.47 -15.12 2.02
N ILE A 88 -2.56 -15.33 2.95
CA ILE A 88 -1.78 -16.56 3.06
C ILE A 88 -1.95 -17.18 4.44
N THR A 89 -1.79 -18.49 4.53
CA THR A 89 -1.64 -19.18 5.82
C THR A 89 -0.20 -19.00 6.28
N THR A 90 0.01 -18.54 7.51
CA THR A 90 1.35 -18.28 8.05
C THR A 90 2.07 -19.60 8.33
N PRO A 91 3.15 -19.94 7.61
CA PRO A 91 3.87 -21.20 7.83
C PRO A 91 4.73 -21.13 9.09
N GLY A 92 5.03 -22.29 9.68
CA GLY A 92 6.05 -22.43 10.72
C GLY A 92 5.65 -21.97 12.11
N LEU A 93 4.39 -21.63 12.35
CA LEU A 93 3.91 -21.30 13.70
C LEU A 93 3.77 -22.56 14.57
N LYS A 94 4.10 -22.42 15.85
CA LYS A 94 3.92 -23.49 16.82
C LYS A 94 2.42 -23.68 17.09
N ALA A 95 1.90 -24.83 16.66
CA ALA A 95 0.54 -25.21 16.95
C ALA A 95 0.34 -25.56 18.43
N ARG A 96 -0.82 -25.22 18.97
CA ARG A 96 -1.30 -25.72 20.27
C ARG A 96 -1.61 -27.23 20.17
N LYS A 97 -1.95 -27.85 21.33
CA LYS A 97 -2.33 -29.26 21.38
C LYS A 97 -3.55 -29.62 20.53
N ASP A 98 -4.42 -28.64 20.30
CA ASP A 98 -5.62 -28.72 19.46
C ASP A 98 -5.35 -28.46 17.97
N GLY A 99 -4.06 -28.22 17.59
CA GLY A 99 -3.66 -27.92 16.24
C GLY A 99 -3.89 -26.46 15.80
N ASN A 100 -4.43 -25.61 16.67
CA ASN A 100 -4.63 -24.19 16.37
C ASN A 100 -3.31 -23.41 16.47
N THR A 101 -3.07 -22.50 15.52
CA THR A 101 -1.86 -21.68 15.45
C THR A 101 -2.07 -20.21 15.79
N VAL A 102 -3.28 -19.82 16.19
CA VAL A 102 -3.62 -18.43 16.54
C VAL A 102 -3.19 -18.12 17.98
N ASP A 103 -2.48 -17.00 18.14
CA ASP A 103 -2.14 -16.41 19.43
C ASP A 103 -2.96 -15.11 19.60
N MET A 104 -3.81 -15.07 20.64
CA MET A 104 -4.70 -13.93 20.90
C MET A 104 -3.92 -12.64 21.16
N ASP A 105 -2.83 -12.70 21.92
CA ASP A 105 -2.06 -11.51 22.29
C ASP A 105 -1.37 -10.91 21.05
N MET A 106 -0.85 -11.78 20.18
CA MET A 106 -0.28 -11.37 18.89
C MET A 106 -1.33 -10.72 17.99
N GLU A 107 -2.54 -11.32 17.87
CA GLU A 107 -3.60 -10.77 17.05
C GLU A 107 -4.13 -9.42 17.59
N MET A 108 -4.25 -9.26 18.90
CA MET A 108 -4.63 -7.98 19.51
C MET A 108 -3.59 -6.88 19.26
N GLY A 109 -2.30 -7.23 19.32
CA GLY A 109 -1.21 -6.34 18.94
C GLY A 109 -1.24 -5.96 17.47
N ALA A 110 -1.47 -6.95 16.60
CA ALA A 110 -1.61 -6.73 15.16
C ALA A 110 -2.83 -5.85 14.82
N LEU A 111 -3.95 -6.07 15.51
CA LEU A 111 -5.17 -5.26 15.37
C LEU A 111 -4.90 -3.79 15.73
N SER A 112 -4.27 -3.54 16.87
CA SER A 112 -3.93 -2.20 17.33
C SER A 112 -3.01 -1.49 16.33
N LYS A 113 -1.95 -2.16 15.88
CA LYS A 113 -1.02 -1.64 14.88
C LYS A 113 -1.75 -1.31 13.57
N ASN A 114 -2.59 -2.21 13.08
CA ASN A 114 -3.34 -2.02 11.84
C ASN A 114 -4.33 -0.85 11.93
N SER A 115 -4.98 -0.66 13.09
CA SER A 115 -5.90 0.46 13.32
C SER A 115 -5.18 1.81 13.21
N VAL A 116 -4.00 1.94 13.79
CA VAL A 116 -3.18 3.17 13.68
C VAL A 116 -2.75 3.42 12.23
N LEU A 117 -2.36 2.37 11.49
CA LEU A 117 -1.99 2.51 10.08
C LEU A 117 -3.19 2.94 9.22
N PHE A 118 -4.36 2.32 9.42
CA PHE A 118 -5.58 2.68 8.69
C PHE A 118 -5.97 4.14 8.93
N GLU A 119 -5.92 4.60 10.18
CA GLU A 119 -6.19 5.99 10.54
C GLU A 119 -5.19 6.95 9.88
N THR A 120 -3.90 6.61 9.92
CA THR A 120 -2.82 7.40 9.30
C THR A 120 -3.03 7.53 7.79
N TYR A 121 -3.30 6.43 7.08
CA TYR A 121 -3.53 6.47 5.63
C TYR A 121 -4.80 7.25 5.29
N SER A 122 -5.85 7.11 6.08
CA SER A 122 -7.10 7.85 5.90
C SER A 122 -6.90 9.36 6.08
N GLN A 123 -6.11 9.77 7.09
CA GLN A 123 -5.77 11.17 7.33
C GLN A 123 -4.91 11.75 6.19
N LEU A 124 -3.94 10.98 5.68
CA LEU A 124 -3.13 11.39 4.53
C LEU A 124 -3.99 11.57 3.28
N MET A 125 -4.93 10.65 3.04
CA MET A 125 -5.88 10.73 1.94
C MET A 125 -6.75 12.00 2.04
N ALA A 126 -7.33 12.25 3.22
CA ALA A 126 -8.12 13.44 3.48
C ALA A 126 -7.34 14.74 3.24
N THR A 127 -6.08 14.78 3.69
CA THR A 127 -5.17 15.91 3.47
C THR A 127 -4.90 16.13 1.98
N LYS A 128 -4.63 15.05 1.22
CA LYS A 128 -4.43 15.13 -0.23
C LYS A 128 -5.67 15.66 -0.97
N VAL A 129 -6.85 15.14 -0.63
CA VAL A 129 -8.13 15.64 -1.18
C VAL A 129 -8.35 17.10 -0.85
N GLY A 130 -8.04 17.51 0.39
CA GLY A 130 -8.10 18.92 0.81
C GLY A 130 -7.20 19.83 -0.01
N MET A 131 -5.93 19.42 -0.23
CA MET A 131 -5.00 20.19 -1.07
C MET A 131 -5.48 20.31 -2.52
N MET A 132 -6.01 19.22 -3.11
CA MET A 132 -6.57 19.26 -4.46
C MET A 132 -7.78 20.21 -4.54
N ARG A 133 -8.67 20.17 -3.54
CA ARG A 133 -9.82 21.08 -3.47
C ARG A 133 -9.38 22.54 -3.38
N SER A 134 -8.38 22.84 -2.55
CA SER A 134 -7.83 24.21 -2.44
C SER A 134 -7.21 24.69 -3.75
N ALA A 135 -6.47 23.83 -4.44
CA ALA A 135 -5.89 24.14 -5.74
C ALA A 135 -6.95 24.45 -6.82
N ILE A 136 -8.05 23.69 -6.83
CA ILE A 136 -9.16 23.91 -7.78
C ILE A 136 -9.96 25.18 -7.45
N SER A 137 -10.16 25.45 -6.15
CA SER A 137 -10.96 26.61 -5.72
C SER A 137 -10.19 27.93 -5.71
N GLY A 138 -8.87 27.90 -5.98
CA GLY A 138 -8.01 29.08 -5.95
C GLY A 138 -7.90 29.73 -4.56
N ARG A 139 -8.25 29.03 -3.50
CA ARG A 139 -8.10 29.47 -2.10
C ARG A 139 -6.95 28.69 -1.46
N ALA A 140 -5.87 29.40 -1.21
CA ALA A 140 -4.77 28.92 -0.36
C ALA A 140 -5.11 29.16 1.10
#